data_2171bf9d22b7499eb247a6b285e35f2e
#
_entry.id   2171bf9d22b7499eb247a6b285e35f2e
#
_cell.length_a   1.000
_cell.length_b   1.000
_cell.length_c   1.000
_cell.angle_alpha   90.00
_cell.angle_beta   90.00
_cell.angle_gamma   90.00
#
_symmetry.space_group_name_H-M   'P 1'
#
loop_
_entity.id
_entity.type
_entity.pdbx_description
1 polymer ?
#
loop_
_entity_poly.entity_id
_entity_poly.type
_entity_poly.pdbx_seq_one_letter_code
_entity_poly.pdbx_strand_id
1 'polypeptide(L)'
;AVVKGDFNSVISMCGLAFFLFIASEFVIPISRDVKNAKRNVPLGMILSLLIILGMQSLLVLGFWHYTPWSKLAASTSPHILYGTLLLGNVGKVWMSIVAILAVISTVNSNIAGLSHIAAGMAKIGLLPEFFMKRNKKDVPYISVLIIGGAMLVINATGLSTTGKLSFMILSVSVILMIAYILVQIDVLI
;
A
#
# COMPACT_ATOMS: atom_id res chain seq x y z
N ALA A 1 -3.85 -10.81 29.71
CA ALA A 1 -2.70 -10.02 30.17
C ALA A 1 -2.57 -8.86 29.19
N VAL A 2 -2.79 -7.64 29.67
CA VAL A 2 -2.47 -6.43 28.92
C VAL A 2 -0.94 -6.42 28.80
N VAL A 3 -0.45 -6.64 27.59
CA VAL A 3 0.97 -6.43 27.30
C VAL A 3 1.24 -4.96 27.61
N LYS A 4 2.02 -4.68 28.64
CA LYS A 4 2.51 -3.33 28.88
C LYS A 4 3.28 -2.92 27.63
N GLY A 5 2.69 -2.05 26.83
CA GLY A 5 3.32 -1.56 25.60
C GLY A 5 4.56 -0.77 26.00
N ASP A 6 5.73 -1.30 25.70
CA ASP A 6 6.97 -0.56 25.73
C ASP A 6 6.91 0.52 24.64
N PHE A 7 7.50 1.69 24.90
CA PHE A 7 7.52 2.82 23.96
C PHE A 7 8.04 2.42 22.57
N ASN A 8 9.06 1.56 22.52
CA ASN A 8 9.58 1.02 21.26
C ASN A 8 8.55 0.18 20.48
N SER A 9 7.70 -0.57 21.19
CA SER A 9 6.62 -1.34 20.57
C SER A 9 5.56 -0.42 19.97
N VAL A 10 5.25 0.70 20.64
CA VAL A 10 4.30 1.70 20.12
C VAL A 10 4.86 2.35 18.86
N ILE A 11 6.12 2.77 18.84
CA ILE A 11 6.77 3.36 17.66
C ILE A 11 6.78 2.36 16.49
N SER A 12 7.12 1.10 16.74
CA SER A 12 7.11 0.06 15.71
C SER A 12 5.71 -0.16 15.14
N MET A 13 4.69 -0.17 15.99
CA MET A 13 3.29 -0.26 15.56
C MET A 13 2.84 0.97 14.77
N CYS A 14 3.27 2.17 15.15
CA CYS A 14 3.01 3.39 14.38
C CYS A 14 3.64 3.31 12.98
N GLY A 15 4.87 2.80 12.86
CA GLY A 15 5.53 2.59 11.57
C GLY A 15 4.79 1.58 10.68
N LEU A 16 4.29 0.49 11.26
CA LEU A 16 3.46 -0.47 10.53
C LEU A 16 2.10 0.11 10.14
N ALA A 17 1.46 0.87 11.05
CA ALA A 17 0.19 1.53 10.77
C ALA A 17 0.33 2.60 9.69
N PHE A 18 1.44 3.34 9.67
CA PHE A 18 1.74 4.32 8.63
C PHE A 18 1.74 3.70 7.22
N PHE A 19 2.23 2.46 7.10
CA PHE A 19 2.23 1.73 5.82
C PHE A 19 0.82 1.56 5.23
N LEU A 20 -0.22 1.50 6.05
CA LEU A 20 -1.61 1.38 5.59
C LEU A 20 -2.13 2.62 4.85
N PHE A 21 -1.48 3.76 5.06
CA PHE A 21 -1.86 5.05 4.45
C PHE A 21 -0.98 5.43 3.26
N ILE A 22 0.07 4.66 2.98
CA ILE A 22 0.94 4.84 1.82
C ILE A 22 0.14 4.51 0.54
N ALA A 23 0.55 5.15 -0.56
CA ALA A 23 0.01 5.03 -1.91
C ALA A 23 -1.20 5.92 -2.22
N SER A 24 -1.71 6.73 -1.30
CA SER A 24 -2.69 7.77 -1.63
C SER A 24 -2.12 8.79 -2.63
N GLU A 25 -0.82 9.03 -2.60
CA GLU A 25 -0.07 9.92 -3.49
C GLU A 25 0.06 9.40 -4.92
N PHE A 26 -0.20 8.13 -5.20
CA PHE A 26 -0.15 7.57 -6.55
C PHE A 26 -1.20 8.17 -7.50
N VAL A 27 -2.18 8.90 -6.98
CA VAL A 27 -3.08 9.71 -7.79
C VAL A 27 -2.38 10.93 -8.42
N ILE A 28 -1.30 11.43 -7.81
CA ILE A 28 -0.61 12.64 -8.28
C ILE A 28 -0.05 12.49 -9.71
N PRO A 29 0.69 11.42 -10.05
CA PRO A 29 1.20 11.21 -11.41
C PRO A 29 0.11 11.09 -12.48
N ILE A 30 -1.10 10.65 -12.11
CA ILE A 30 -2.24 10.50 -13.02
C ILE A 30 -3.24 11.66 -12.91
N SER A 31 -2.92 12.70 -12.14
CA SER A 31 -3.80 13.84 -11.90
C SER A 31 -4.22 14.59 -13.17
N ARG A 32 -3.46 14.46 -14.26
CA ARG A 32 -3.78 15.07 -15.55
C ARG A 32 -5.10 14.55 -16.14
N ASP A 33 -5.46 13.31 -15.81
CA ASP A 33 -6.68 12.65 -16.31
C ASP A 33 -7.89 12.92 -15.42
N VAL A 34 -7.69 13.65 -14.30
CA VAL A 34 -8.74 13.99 -13.33
C VAL A 34 -9.37 15.32 -13.68
N LYS A 35 -10.69 15.36 -13.86
CA LYS A 35 -11.43 16.62 -14.02
C LYS A 35 -11.27 17.49 -12.77
N ASN A 36 -10.98 18.78 -12.95
CA ASN A 36 -10.76 19.74 -11.86
C ASN A 36 -9.72 19.23 -10.83
N ALA A 37 -8.57 18.74 -11.32
CA ALA A 37 -7.55 18.09 -10.51
C ALA A 37 -7.14 18.88 -9.26
N LYS A 38 -7.01 20.21 -9.36
CA LYS A 38 -6.64 21.10 -8.24
C LYS A 38 -7.56 20.95 -7.01
N ARG A 39 -8.84 20.61 -7.22
CA ARG A 39 -9.83 20.42 -6.15
C ARG A 39 -10.04 18.94 -5.86
N ASN A 40 -10.23 18.14 -6.90
CA ASN A 40 -10.69 16.76 -6.74
C ASN A 40 -9.56 15.82 -6.26
N VAL A 41 -8.31 16.09 -6.61
CA VAL A 41 -7.18 15.27 -6.14
C VAL A 41 -6.98 15.42 -4.63
N PRO A 42 -6.79 16.63 -4.06
CA PRO A 42 -6.66 16.78 -2.61
C PRO A 42 -7.89 16.27 -1.85
N LEU A 43 -9.09 16.56 -2.34
CA LEU A 43 -10.32 16.10 -1.70
C LEU A 43 -10.43 14.58 -1.71
N GLY A 44 -10.11 13.94 -2.84
CA GLY A 44 -10.08 12.49 -2.96
C GLY A 44 -9.06 11.84 -2.02
N MET A 45 -7.88 12.42 -1.90
CA MET A 45 -6.84 11.95 -0.96
C MET A 45 -7.31 12.03 0.49
N ILE A 46 -7.86 13.19 0.91
CA ILE A 46 -8.37 13.35 2.28
C ILE A 46 -9.51 12.37 2.57
N LEU A 47 -10.49 12.28 1.67
CA LEU A 47 -11.62 11.37 1.85
C LEU A 47 -11.18 9.91 1.89
N SER A 48 -10.26 9.49 1.03
CA SER A 48 -9.74 8.11 1.05
C SER A 48 -9.03 7.79 2.35
N LEU A 49 -8.21 8.70 2.88
CA LEU A 49 -7.53 8.52 4.17
C LEU A 49 -8.52 8.41 5.33
N LEU A 50 -9.57 9.24 5.36
CA LEU A 50 -10.62 9.17 6.38
C LEU A 50 -11.43 7.87 6.30
N ILE A 51 -11.76 7.42 5.10
CA ILE A 51 -12.47 6.15 4.88
C ILE A 51 -11.58 4.98 5.33
N ILE A 52 -10.32 4.96 4.93
CA ILE A 52 -9.36 3.91 5.34
C ILE A 52 -9.23 3.89 6.87
N LEU A 53 -9.05 5.05 7.50
CA LEU A 53 -8.96 5.16 8.95
C LEU A 53 -10.21 4.58 9.64
N GLY A 54 -11.39 4.94 9.17
CA GLY A 54 -12.66 4.45 9.71
C GLY A 54 -12.80 2.93 9.54
N MET A 55 -12.54 2.42 8.33
CA MET A 55 -12.61 0.98 8.05
C MET A 55 -11.60 0.17 8.86
N GLN A 56 -10.36 0.63 8.97
CA GLN A 56 -9.34 -0.06 9.75
C GLN A 56 -9.64 -0.03 11.25
N SER A 57 -10.17 1.08 11.77
CA SER A 57 -10.60 1.16 13.15
C SER A 57 -11.73 0.17 13.46
N LEU A 58 -12.74 0.08 12.60
CA LEU A 58 -13.82 -0.89 12.73
C LEU A 58 -13.33 -2.34 12.64
N LEU A 59 -12.38 -2.62 11.75
CA LEU A 59 -11.78 -3.94 11.61
C LEU A 59 -11.03 -4.36 12.89
N VAL A 60 -10.23 -3.46 13.46
CA VAL A 60 -9.49 -3.70 14.69
C VAL A 60 -10.44 -3.94 15.87
N LEU A 61 -11.51 -3.14 15.98
CA LEU A 61 -12.54 -3.35 16.99
C LEU A 61 -13.25 -4.70 16.80
N GLY A 62 -13.53 -5.09 15.57
CA GLY A 62 -14.11 -6.40 15.25
C GLY A 62 -13.17 -7.54 15.65
N PHE A 63 -11.88 -7.43 15.32
CA PHE A 63 -10.88 -8.43 15.74
C PHE A 63 -10.78 -8.53 17.26
N TRP A 64 -10.77 -7.39 17.95
CA TRP A 64 -10.74 -7.35 19.41
C TRP A 64 -11.93 -8.07 20.05
N HIS A 65 -13.12 -7.82 19.53
CA HIS A 65 -14.36 -8.31 20.14
C HIS A 65 -14.64 -9.81 19.84
N TYR A 66 -14.33 -10.25 18.62
CA TYR A 66 -14.76 -11.58 18.15
C TYR A 66 -13.65 -12.62 18.07
N THR A 67 -12.39 -12.25 18.23
CA THR A 67 -11.28 -13.19 18.01
C THR A 67 -10.19 -13.07 19.06
N PRO A 68 -9.76 -14.17 19.71
CA PRO A 68 -8.62 -14.14 20.61
C PRO A 68 -7.33 -13.75 19.87
N TRP A 69 -6.60 -12.75 20.38
CA TRP A 69 -5.35 -12.25 19.79
C TRP A 69 -4.31 -13.32 19.55
N SER A 70 -4.23 -14.32 20.43
CA SER A 70 -3.30 -15.45 20.28
C SER A 70 -3.55 -16.24 19.00
N LYS A 71 -4.80 -16.42 18.60
CA LYS A 71 -5.18 -17.10 17.35
C LYS A 71 -4.90 -16.24 16.13
N LEU A 72 -5.17 -14.93 16.20
CA LEU A 72 -4.87 -14.01 15.12
C LEU A 72 -3.37 -13.90 14.86
N ALA A 73 -2.56 -13.75 15.92
CA ALA A 73 -1.11 -13.65 15.82
C ALA A 73 -0.44 -14.94 15.29
N ALA A 74 -1.02 -16.10 15.54
CA ALA A 74 -0.53 -17.38 15.04
C ALA A 74 -0.98 -17.69 13.59
N SER A 75 -1.94 -16.91 13.05
CA SER A 75 -2.49 -17.17 11.73
C SER A 75 -1.66 -16.48 10.65
N THR A 76 -1.39 -17.20 9.56
CA THR A 76 -0.79 -16.62 8.34
C THR A 76 -1.76 -15.73 7.56
N SER A 77 -3.06 -15.85 7.83
CA SER A 77 -4.13 -15.12 7.14
C SER A 77 -5.21 -14.67 8.13
N PRO A 78 -4.91 -13.69 9.01
CA PRO A 78 -5.82 -13.28 10.09
C PRO A 78 -7.23 -12.88 9.63
N HIS A 79 -7.33 -12.22 8.47
CA HIS A 79 -8.60 -11.80 7.88
C HIS A 79 -9.48 -12.98 7.44
N ILE A 80 -8.90 -14.03 6.88
CA ILE A 80 -9.62 -15.26 6.50
C ILE A 80 -10.08 -16.00 7.76
N LEU A 81 -9.21 -16.09 8.77
CA LEU A 81 -9.56 -16.69 10.06
C LEU A 81 -10.75 -15.95 10.69
N TYR A 82 -10.72 -14.63 10.71
CA TYR A 82 -11.80 -13.80 11.24
C TYR A 82 -13.13 -14.06 10.51
N GLY A 83 -13.12 -14.05 9.17
CA GLY A 83 -14.30 -14.37 8.38
C GLY A 83 -14.84 -15.79 8.66
N THR A 84 -13.93 -16.75 8.86
CA THR A 84 -14.30 -18.13 9.18
C THR A 84 -14.95 -18.23 10.56
N LEU A 85 -14.48 -17.48 11.55
CA LEU A 85 -15.04 -17.47 12.90
C LEU A 85 -16.42 -16.80 12.94
N LEU A 86 -16.67 -15.79 12.11
CA LEU A 86 -17.96 -15.08 12.08
C LEU A 86 -19.03 -15.83 11.30
N LEU A 87 -18.72 -16.34 10.11
CA LEU A 87 -19.69 -16.84 9.13
C LEU A 87 -19.36 -18.29 8.67
N GLY A 88 -18.46 -18.97 9.37
CA GLY A 88 -18.05 -20.33 9.00
C GLY A 88 -17.44 -20.40 7.59
N ASN A 89 -17.81 -21.43 6.84
CA ASN A 89 -17.24 -21.67 5.51
C ASN A 89 -17.60 -20.58 4.49
N VAL A 90 -18.77 -19.97 4.62
CA VAL A 90 -19.18 -18.83 3.76
C VAL A 90 -18.25 -17.65 3.98
N GLY A 91 -17.94 -17.32 5.23
CA GLY A 91 -17.02 -16.24 5.58
C GLY A 91 -15.60 -16.50 5.07
N LYS A 92 -15.14 -17.76 5.14
CA LYS A 92 -13.85 -18.16 4.58
C LYS A 92 -13.77 -17.87 3.07
N VAL A 93 -14.75 -18.35 2.31
CA VAL A 93 -14.79 -18.17 0.85
C VAL A 93 -14.89 -16.70 0.50
N TRP A 94 -15.79 -15.95 1.16
CA TRP A 94 -15.95 -14.52 0.93
C TRP A 94 -14.67 -13.74 1.18
N MET A 95 -14.03 -13.93 2.32
CA MET A 95 -12.77 -13.23 2.66
C MET A 95 -11.62 -13.62 1.73
N SER A 96 -11.60 -14.86 1.25
CA SER A 96 -10.59 -15.28 0.26
C SER A 96 -10.78 -14.55 -1.08
N ILE A 97 -12.01 -14.42 -1.56
CA ILE A 97 -12.32 -13.67 -2.79
C ILE A 97 -11.93 -12.19 -2.62
N VAL A 98 -12.32 -11.58 -1.50
CA VAL A 98 -11.97 -10.19 -1.20
C VAL A 98 -10.45 -9.99 -1.16
N ALA A 99 -9.71 -10.91 -0.54
CA ALA A 99 -8.25 -10.85 -0.48
C ALA A 99 -7.61 -10.94 -1.88
N ILE A 100 -8.08 -11.84 -2.73
CA ILE A 100 -7.58 -11.97 -4.11
C ILE A 100 -7.84 -10.67 -4.90
N LEU A 101 -9.06 -10.13 -4.84
CA LEU A 101 -9.41 -8.89 -5.52
C LEU A 101 -8.59 -7.70 -5.00
N ALA A 102 -8.36 -7.63 -3.69
CA ALA A 102 -7.52 -6.60 -3.08
C ALA A 102 -6.08 -6.66 -3.60
N VAL A 103 -5.48 -7.86 -3.67
CA VAL A 103 -4.12 -8.04 -4.20
C VAL A 103 -4.04 -7.62 -5.66
N ILE A 104 -4.97 -8.08 -6.50
CA ILE A 104 -5.01 -7.71 -7.94
C ILE A 104 -5.12 -6.20 -8.09
N SER A 105 -6.02 -5.56 -7.35
CA SER A 105 -6.22 -4.10 -7.39
C SER A 105 -4.96 -3.35 -6.95
N THR A 106 -4.33 -3.78 -5.85
CA THR A 106 -3.11 -3.16 -5.32
C THR A 106 -1.94 -3.28 -6.31
N VAL A 107 -1.70 -4.47 -6.86
CA VAL A 107 -0.63 -4.68 -7.84
C VAL A 107 -0.85 -3.82 -9.09
N ASN A 108 -2.08 -3.77 -9.60
CA ASN A 108 -2.41 -2.95 -10.76
C ASN A 108 -2.18 -1.45 -10.49
N SER A 109 -2.61 -0.95 -9.34
CA SER A 109 -2.42 0.46 -8.95
C SER A 109 -0.94 0.81 -8.78
N ASN A 110 -0.16 -0.08 -8.16
CA ASN A 110 1.28 0.10 -7.98
C ASN A 110 2.02 0.12 -9.32
N ILE A 111 1.73 -0.81 -10.22
CA ILE A 111 2.35 -0.82 -11.56
C ILE A 111 1.99 0.46 -12.31
N ALA A 112 0.74 0.88 -12.29
CA ALA A 112 0.31 2.10 -12.95
C ALA A 112 1.03 3.34 -12.36
N GLY A 113 0.95 3.55 -11.05
CA GLY A 113 1.55 4.70 -10.37
C GLY A 113 3.06 4.79 -10.59
N LEU A 114 3.78 3.71 -10.30
CA LEU A 114 5.25 3.66 -10.41
C LEU A 114 5.71 3.82 -11.87
N SER A 115 4.96 3.30 -12.84
CA SER A 115 5.30 3.45 -14.27
C SER A 115 5.19 4.90 -14.73
N HIS A 116 4.18 5.62 -14.26
CA HIS A 116 4.04 7.06 -14.56
C HIS A 116 5.10 7.89 -13.84
N ILE A 117 5.47 7.54 -12.61
CA ILE A 117 6.58 8.17 -11.88
C ILE A 117 7.89 7.96 -12.63
N ALA A 118 8.22 6.73 -13.03
CA ALA A 118 9.43 6.41 -13.77
C ALA A 118 9.52 7.17 -15.10
N ALA A 119 8.41 7.27 -15.84
CA ALA A 119 8.33 8.06 -17.06
C ALA A 119 8.51 9.56 -16.78
N GLY A 120 8.00 10.08 -15.67
CA GLY A 120 8.20 11.45 -15.22
C GLY A 120 9.67 11.74 -14.86
N MET A 121 10.32 10.82 -14.14
CA MET A 121 11.75 10.91 -13.80
C MET A 121 12.63 10.90 -15.05
N ALA A 122 12.31 10.07 -16.05
CA ALA A 122 13.01 10.07 -17.33
C ALA A 122 12.87 11.40 -18.08
N LYS A 123 11.71 12.03 -17.99
CA LYS A 123 11.45 13.34 -18.63
C LYS A 123 12.34 14.47 -18.09
N ILE A 124 12.74 14.38 -16.82
CA ILE A 124 13.65 15.35 -16.18
C ILE A 124 15.10 14.87 -16.15
N GLY A 125 15.44 13.81 -16.90
CA GLY A 125 16.82 13.33 -17.06
C GLY A 125 17.33 12.45 -15.90
N LEU A 126 16.51 12.07 -14.92
CA LEU A 126 16.90 11.20 -13.81
C LEU A 126 16.91 9.71 -14.18
N LEU A 127 16.19 9.32 -15.22
CA LEU A 127 16.16 7.96 -15.75
C LEU A 127 16.40 7.98 -17.28
N PRO A 128 16.83 6.85 -17.88
CA PRO A 128 17.03 6.74 -19.31
C PRO A 128 15.75 7.05 -20.11
N GLU A 129 15.90 7.67 -21.27
CA GLU A 129 14.77 8.13 -22.11
C GLU A 129 13.80 7.02 -22.55
N PHE A 130 14.26 5.77 -22.61
CA PHE A 130 13.38 4.68 -23.00
C PHE A 130 12.19 4.46 -22.06
N PHE A 131 12.29 4.90 -20.79
CA PHE A 131 11.16 4.88 -19.86
C PHE A 131 10.01 5.81 -20.27
N MET A 132 10.27 6.82 -21.10
CA MET A 132 9.23 7.72 -21.62
C MET A 132 8.42 7.13 -22.78
N LYS A 133 8.86 6.04 -23.41
CA LYS A 133 8.17 5.48 -24.57
C LYS A 133 6.76 5.05 -24.22
N ARG A 134 5.80 5.63 -24.95
CA ARG A 134 4.36 5.41 -24.75
C ARG A 134 3.74 4.62 -25.91
N ASN A 135 2.72 3.87 -25.61
CA ASN A 135 1.92 3.18 -26.62
C ASN A 135 0.83 4.12 -27.19
N LYS A 136 0.02 3.61 -28.16
CA LYS A 136 -1.10 4.36 -28.78
C LYS A 136 -2.15 4.84 -27.77
N LYS A 137 -2.18 4.29 -26.55
CA LYS A 137 -3.11 4.66 -25.48
C LYS A 137 -2.43 5.53 -24.40
N ASP A 138 -1.32 6.17 -24.73
CA ASP A 138 -0.52 7.04 -23.85
C ASP A 138 0.00 6.36 -22.56
N VAL A 139 0.14 5.04 -22.56
CA VAL A 139 0.68 4.26 -21.43
C VAL A 139 2.19 4.08 -21.61
N PRO A 140 3.04 4.33 -20.59
CA PRO A 140 4.48 4.14 -20.63
C PRO A 140 4.83 2.63 -20.54
N TYR A 141 4.63 1.90 -21.63
CA TYR A 141 4.65 0.44 -21.65
C TYR A 141 6.00 -0.18 -21.25
N ILE A 142 7.13 0.48 -21.56
CA ILE A 142 8.46 -0.01 -21.13
C ILE A 142 8.59 0.08 -19.62
N SER A 143 8.16 1.19 -19.02
CA SER A 143 8.13 1.34 -17.56
C SER A 143 7.26 0.29 -16.91
N VAL A 144 6.08 0.00 -17.49
CA VAL A 144 5.17 -1.07 -17.01
C VAL A 144 5.85 -2.44 -17.05
N LEU A 145 6.54 -2.78 -18.15
CA LEU A 145 7.23 -4.07 -18.30
C LEU A 145 8.39 -4.22 -17.31
N ILE A 146 9.19 -3.18 -17.12
CA ILE A 146 10.34 -3.21 -16.21
C ILE A 146 9.87 -3.31 -14.76
N ILE A 147 8.89 -2.49 -14.35
CA ILE A 147 8.39 -2.48 -12.98
C ILE A 147 7.63 -3.77 -12.67
N GLY A 148 6.75 -4.20 -13.57
CA GLY A 148 6.04 -5.47 -13.43
C GLY A 148 6.99 -6.67 -13.40
N GLY A 149 8.01 -6.68 -14.27
CA GLY A 149 9.06 -7.70 -14.27
C GLY A 149 9.87 -7.72 -12.98
N ALA A 150 10.28 -6.56 -12.47
CA ALA A 150 10.97 -6.46 -11.18
C ALA A 150 10.12 -6.98 -10.02
N MET A 151 8.82 -6.66 -9.98
CA MET A 151 7.89 -7.18 -8.98
C MET A 151 7.78 -8.72 -9.05
N LEU A 152 7.72 -9.29 -10.26
CA LEU A 152 7.69 -10.75 -10.43
C LEU A 152 8.99 -11.41 -9.95
N VAL A 153 10.15 -10.84 -10.28
CA VAL A 153 11.45 -11.34 -9.84
C VAL A 153 11.55 -11.28 -8.31
N ILE A 154 11.21 -10.16 -7.69
CA ILE A 154 11.24 -10.01 -6.22
C ILE A 154 10.33 -11.05 -5.55
N ASN A 155 9.15 -11.28 -6.11
CA ASN A 155 8.24 -12.30 -5.59
C ASN A 155 8.80 -13.72 -5.77
N ALA A 156 9.36 -14.02 -6.93
CA ALA A 156 9.96 -15.32 -7.23
C ALA A 156 11.18 -15.66 -6.35
N THR A 157 11.94 -14.66 -5.92
CA THR A 157 13.09 -14.84 -4.99
C THR A 157 12.66 -15.18 -3.55
N GLY A 158 11.37 -15.13 -3.24
CA GLY A 158 10.86 -15.37 -1.89
C GLY A 158 11.21 -14.25 -0.89
N LEU A 159 11.69 -13.09 -1.34
CA LEU A 159 11.95 -11.94 -0.48
C LEU A 159 10.68 -11.42 0.19
N SER A 160 9.53 -11.66 -0.42
CA SER A 160 8.20 -11.31 0.11
C SER A 160 7.63 -12.31 1.11
N THR A 161 8.40 -13.34 1.52
CA THR A 161 7.93 -14.34 2.48
C THR A 161 7.86 -13.80 3.91
N THR A 162 6.94 -14.36 4.69
CA THR A 162 6.48 -13.86 5.99
C THR A 162 7.56 -13.47 7.01
N GLY A 163 8.72 -14.12 7.03
CA GLY A 163 9.79 -13.81 7.99
C GLY A 163 10.53 -12.48 7.72
N LYS A 164 10.52 -12.01 6.48
CA LYS A 164 11.22 -10.78 6.06
C LYS A 164 10.26 -9.63 5.79
N LEU A 165 8.95 -9.92 5.67
CA LEU A 165 7.95 -8.95 5.27
C LEU A 165 7.85 -7.76 6.24
N SER A 166 7.81 -8.01 7.54
CA SER A 166 7.74 -6.93 8.54
C SER A 166 8.94 -6.00 8.49
N PHE A 167 10.15 -6.56 8.30
CA PHE A 167 11.36 -5.77 8.13
C PHE A 167 11.31 -4.91 6.86
N MET A 168 10.84 -5.47 5.75
CA MET A 168 10.69 -4.72 4.49
C MET A 168 9.66 -3.60 4.62
N ILE A 169 8.51 -3.86 5.26
CA ILE A 169 7.48 -2.85 5.52
C ILE A 169 8.05 -1.69 6.36
N LEU A 170 8.73 -1.99 7.45
CA LEU A 170 9.33 -0.96 8.30
C LEU A 170 10.40 -0.15 7.55
N SER A 171 11.26 -0.81 6.77
CA SER A 171 12.30 -0.13 5.99
C SER A 171 11.70 0.83 4.96
N VAL A 172 10.69 0.39 4.23
CA VAL A 172 9.97 1.24 3.26
C VAL A 172 9.26 2.39 3.96
N SER A 173 8.61 2.14 5.09
CA SER A 173 7.94 3.19 5.89
C SER A 173 8.91 4.27 6.33
N VAL A 174 10.09 3.90 6.83
CA VAL A 174 11.12 4.87 7.24
C VAL A 174 11.61 5.69 6.05
N ILE A 175 11.90 5.06 4.91
CA ILE A 175 12.35 5.77 3.70
C ILE A 175 11.30 6.77 3.25
N LEU A 176 10.04 6.38 3.23
CA LEU A 176 8.93 7.26 2.82
C LEU A 176 8.67 8.39 3.83
N MET A 177 8.79 8.12 5.12
CA MET A 177 8.72 9.18 6.14
C MET A 177 9.80 10.24 5.94
N ILE A 178 11.05 9.82 5.65
CA ILE A 178 12.14 10.75 5.33
C ILE A 178 11.82 11.55 4.07
N ALA A 179 11.34 10.89 3.02
CA ALA A 179 10.94 11.56 1.78
C ALA A 179 9.84 12.60 2.01
N TYR A 180 8.81 12.28 2.80
CA TYR A 180 7.76 13.24 3.14
C TYR A 180 8.28 14.42 3.96
N ILE A 181 9.19 14.19 4.92
CA ILE A 181 9.82 15.28 5.69
C ILE A 181 10.60 16.21 4.74
N LEU A 182 11.38 15.65 3.80
CA LEU A 182 12.13 16.45 2.85
C LEU A 182 11.21 17.30 1.94
N VAL A 183 10.12 16.71 1.44
CA VAL A 183 9.13 17.44 0.64
C VAL A 183 8.47 18.55 1.46
N GLN A 184 8.16 18.32 2.74
CA GLN A 184 7.59 19.33 3.63
C GLN A 184 8.55 20.49 3.86
N ILE A 185 9.85 20.20 4.03
CA ILE A 185 10.89 21.24 4.18
C ILE A 185 11.01 22.06 2.89
N ASP A 186 11.01 21.40 1.72
CA ASP A 186 11.11 22.08 0.42
C ASP A 186 9.93 23.05 0.15
N VAL A 187 8.74 22.71 0.66
CA VAL A 187 7.55 23.59 0.53
C VAL A 187 7.61 24.79 1.48
N LEU A 188 8.39 24.70 2.57
CA LEU A 188 8.50 25.77 3.58
C LEU A 188 9.61 26.82 3.24
N ILE A 189 10.51 26.47 2.33
CA ILE A 189 11.60 27.36 1.84
C ILE A 189 11.18 28.06 0.58
#